data_41186d88ecf3a707d7396159b90d1663
#
_entry.id   41186d88ecf3a707d7396159b90d1663
#
_cell.length_a   1.000
_cell.length_b   1.000
_cell.length_c   1.000
_cell.angle_alpha   90.00
_cell.angle_beta   90.00
_cell.angle_gamma   90.00
#
_symmetry.space_group_name_H-M   'P 1'
#
loop_
_entity.id
_entity.type
_entity.pdbx_description
1 polymer ?
#
loop_
_entity_poly.entity_id
_entity_poly.type
_entity_poly.pdbx_seq_one_letter_code
_entity_poly.pdbx_strand_id
1 'polypeptide(L)'
;MGAVDTPERGSKKKKKGGIQRRPKRRLGVRIDMTPMVDVAFLLLIFFMVTTVFRTPKALEINLPPKKIEQQVPKSKTFLIRILADGRLYWQDGASSQPWTRSSTAELKSVLAPYNGQTEKIMVVNIDRDAEFENMVNTLDELHAAKLTRFSITPLTDKDKAEVEAL
;
A
#
# COMPACT_ATOMS: atom_id res chain seq x y z
N MET A 1 -67.63 -80.10 -18.35
CA MET A 1 -68.36 -79.22 -19.22
C MET A 1 -67.41 -78.13 -19.70
N GLY A 2 -66.80 -78.23 -20.67
CA GLY A 2 -66.62 -78.51 -22.06
C GLY A 2 -67.07 -77.32 -22.89
N ALA A 3 -66.20 -76.47 -23.38
CA ALA A 3 -66.45 -75.75 -24.62
C ALA A 3 -65.13 -75.45 -25.29
N VAL A 4 -64.91 -76.13 -26.36
CA VAL A 4 -63.86 -75.97 -27.35
C VAL A 4 -64.25 -74.78 -28.24
N ASP A 5 -63.32 -73.83 -28.36
CA ASP A 5 -63.52 -72.80 -29.38
C ASP A 5 -62.34 -72.77 -30.34
N THR A 6 -62.70 -72.86 -31.63
CA THR A 6 -61.83 -73.05 -32.76
C THR A 6 -61.16 -71.76 -33.20
N PRO A 7 -59.93 -71.78 -33.74
CA PRO A 7 -59.28 -70.59 -34.21
C PRO A 7 -59.70 -70.16 -35.62
N GLU A 8 -60.22 -68.96 -35.73
CA GLU A 8 -60.47 -68.31 -37.01
C GLU A 8 -59.14 -67.82 -37.67
N ARG A 9 -59.04 -68.26 -38.92
CA ARG A 9 -57.92 -68.00 -39.82
C ARG A 9 -58.05 -66.58 -40.42
N GLY A 10 -57.46 -65.58 -39.73
CA GLY A 10 -57.43 -64.19 -40.19
C GLY A 10 -56.39 -63.95 -41.29
N SER A 11 -56.83 -63.44 -42.34
CA SER A 11 -56.21 -63.03 -43.61
C SER A 11 -54.90 -62.20 -43.43
N LYS A 12 -53.79 -62.65 -44.06
CA LYS A 12 -52.55 -61.94 -44.22
C LYS A 12 -52.74 -60.71 -45.15
N LYS A 13 -52.91 -59.52 -44.56
CA LYS A 13 -52.69 -58.26 -45.28
C LYS A 13 -51.20 -57.97 -45.36
N LYS A 14 -50.61 -57.96 -46.56
CA LYS A 14 -49.24 -57.50 -46.85
C LYS A 14 -49.19 -56.02 -46.54
N LYS A 15 -48.47 -55.66 -45.46
CA LYS A 15 -48.08 -54.27 -45.17
C LYS A 15 -46.97 -53.87 -46.12
N LYS A 16 -47.27 -52.91 -47.01
CA LYS A 16 -46.31 -52.17 -47.84
C LYS A 16 -45.19 -51.59 -46.90
N GLY A 17 -43.92 -51.87 -47.29
CA GLY A 17 -42.78 -51.36 -46.61
C GLY A 17 -42.76 -49.83 -46.58
N GLY A 18 -43.20 -49.23 -45.48
CA GLY A 18 -42.95 -47.85 -45.15
C GLY A 18 -41.56 -47.74 -44.59
N ILE A 19 -40.76 -46.89 -45.19
CA ILE A 19 -39.45 -46.50 -44.66
C ILE A 19 -39.66 -45.91 -43.25
N GLN A 20 -39.39 -46.69 -42.21
CA GLN A 20 -39.38 -46.18 -40.82
C GLN A 20 -38.22 -45.18 -40.72
N ARG A 21 -38.56 -43.88 -40.86
CA ARG A 21 -37.63 -42.83 -40.48
C ARG A 21 -37.36 -42.99 -39.00
N ARG A 22 -36.13 -43.48 -38.65
CA ARG A 22 -35.66 -43.48 -37.27
C ARG A 22 -35.77 -42.06 -36.72
N PRO A 23 -36.41 -41.84 -35.56
CA PRO A 23 -36.44 -40.53 -34.95
C PRO A 23 -35.01 -40.12 -34.69
N LYS A 24 -34.57 -38.97 -35.25
CA LYS A 24 -33.28 -38.36 -34.93
C LYS A 24 -33.33 -38.07 -33.44
N ARG A 25 -32.57 -38.83 -32.64
CA ARG A 25 -32.31 -38.48 -31.26
C ARG A 25 -31.65 -37.10 -31.27
N ARG A 26 -32.35 -36.08 -30.81
CA ARG A 26 -31.77 -34.78 -30.52
C ARG A 26 -30.84 -35.03 -29.38
N LEU A 27 -29.52 -35.09 -29.67
CA LEU A 27 -28.49 -35.03 -28.68
C LEU A 27 -28.60 -33.64 -28.04
N GLY A 28 -29.24 -33.57 -26.89
CA GLY A 28 -29.19 -32.38 -26.08
C GLY A 28 -27.72 -32.12 -25.72
N VAL A 29 -27.12 -31.14 -26.34
CA VAL A 29 -25.80 -30.69 -25.98
C VAL A 29 -25.90 -30.16 -24.53
N ARG A 30 -25.54 -30.97 -23.57
CA ARG A 30 -25.31 -30.50 -22.20
C ARG A 30 -24.05 -29.67 -22.25
N ILE A 31 -24.20 -28.35 -22.22
CA ILE A 31 -23.07 -27.45 -22.02
C ILE A 31 -22.65 -27.62 -20.56
N ASP A 32 -21.48 -28.20 -20.36
CA ASP A 32 -20.88 -28.28 -19.03
C ASP A 32 -20.36 -26.86 -18.66
N MET A 33 -20.97 -26.28 -17.63
CA MET A 33 -20.61 -24.94 -17.17
C MET A 33 -19.39 -24.95 -16.25
N THR A 34 -18.92 -26.13 -15.84
CA THR A 34 -17.81 -26.28 -14.90
C THR A 34 -16.53 -25.53 -15.37
N PRO A 35 -16.10 -25.65 -16.65
CA PRO A 35 -14.90 -24.94 -17.10
C PRO A 35 -15.07 -23.42 -17.09
N MET A 36 -16.29 -22.92 -17.35
CA MET A 36 -16.54 -21.49 -17.32
C MET A 36 -16.49 -20.91 -15.91
N VAL A 37 -17.00 -21.65 -14.93
CA VAL A 37 -16.95 -21.25 -13.52
C VAL A 37 -15.51 -21.26 -13.02
N ASP A 38 -14.70 -22.23 -13.39
CA ASP A 38 -13.29 -22.31 -13.02
C ASP A 38 -12.50 -21.10 -13.54
N VAL A 39 -12.68 -20.76 -14.82
CA VAL A 39 -12.04 -19.56 -15.39
C VAL A 39 -12.50 -18.28 -14.66
N ALA A 40 -13.78 -18.19 -14.31
CA ALA A 40 -14.30 -17.04 -13.57
C ALA A 40 -13.66 -16.93 -12.17
N PHE A 41 -13.51 -18.05 -11.46
CA PHE A 41 -12.84 -18.08 -10.17
C PHE A 41 -11.35 -17.75 -10.28
N LEU A 42 -10.65 -18.28 -11.28
CA LEU A 42 -9.24 -17.95 -11.51
C LEU A 42 -9.05 -16.46 -11.78
N LEU A 43 -9.91 -15.85 -12.59
CA LEU A 43 -9.90 -14.40 -12.83
C LEU A 43 -10.19 -13.62 -11.53
N LEU A 44 -11.16 -14.05 -10.75
CA LEU A 44 -11.51 -13.41 -9.47
C LEU A 44 -10.33 -13.46 -8.49
N ILE A 45 -9.70 -14.63 -8.33
CA ILE A 45 -8.52 -14.80 -7.48
C ILE A 45 -7.37 -13.96 -7.99
N PHE A 46 -7.14 -13.94 -9.32
CA PHE A 46 -6.10 -13.13 -9.94
C PHE A 46 -6.30 -11.65 -9.63
N PHE A 47 -7.52 -11.12 -9.83
CA PHE A 47 -7.82 -9.73 -9.50
C PHE A 47 -7.71 -9.47 -7.99
N MET A 48 -8.17 -10.38 -7.14
CA MET A 48 -8.07 -10.23 -5.71
C MET A 48 -6.61 -10.13 -5.25
N VAL A 49 -5.73 -10.99 -5.78
CA VAL A 49 -4.30 -10.99 -5.46
C VAL A 49 -3.60 -9.75 -6.03
N THR A 50 -3.96 -9.33 -7.27
CA THR A 50 -3.34 -8.16 -7.90
C THR A 50 -3.84 -6.83 -7.32
N THR A 51 -5.07 -6.77 -6.80
CA THR A 51 -5.60 -5.56 -6.14
C THR A 51 -5.11 -5.39 -4.70
N VAL A 52 -4.58 -6.44 -4.06
CA VAL A 52 -3.85 -6.30 -2.80
C VAL A 52 -2.46 -5.68 -3.07
N PHE A 53 -2.41 -4.62 -3.86
CA PHE A 53 -1.26 -3.75 -3.83
C PHE A 53 -1.22 -3.13 -2.44
N ARG A 54 -0.20 -3.49 -1.68
CA ARG A 54 0.15 -2.71 -0.50
C ARG A 54 0.31 -1.27 -1.01
N THR A 55 -0.61 -0.42 -0.63
CA THR A 55 -0.38 1.01 -0.76
C THR A 55 0.99 1.24 -0.13
N PRO A 56 2.00 1.69 -0.88
CA PRO A 56 3.24 2.11 -0.25
C PRO A 56 2.79 3.07 0.84
N LYS A 57 3.24 2.87 2.06
CA LYS A 57 3.06 3.84 3.12
C LYS A 57 3.89 5.05 2.69
N ALA A 58 3.32 5.82 1.77
CA ALA A 58 3.87 7.11 1.43
C ALA A 58 3.87 7.90 2.75
N LEU A 59 5.04 8.37 3.11
CA LEU A 59 5.20 9.26 4.23
C LEU A 59 4.21 10.42 4.00
N GLU A 60 3.17 10.53 4.81
CA GLU A 60 2.34 11.73 4.80
C GLU A 60 3.16 12.87 5.40
N ILE A 61 3.90 13.54 4.54
CA ILE A 61 4.63 14.74 4.92
C ILE A 61 3.61 15.88 4.94
N ASN A 62 3.18 16.26 6.12
CA ASN A 62 2.36 17.44 6.32
C ASN A 62 3.25 18.68 6.16
N LEU A 63 3.38 19.13 4.91
CA LEU A 63 4.06 20.41 4.62
C LEU A 63 3.14 21.54 5.06
N PRO A 64 3.52 22.34 6.04
CA PRO A 64 2.71 23.49 6.44
C PRO A 64 2.63 24.47 5.26
N PRO A 65 1.46 25.08 5.00
CA PRO A 65 1.34 26.10 3.98
C PRO A 65 2.29 27.25 4.28
N LYS A 66 2.92 27.78 3.25
CA LYS A 66 4.05 28.75 3.24
C LYS A 66 3.91 30.01 4.10
N LYS A 67 2.85 30.20 4.88
CA LYS A 67 2.54 31.43 5.63
C LYS A 67 2.03 31.24 7.05
N ILE A 68 2.18 30.10 7.63
CA ILE A 68 1.90 29.98 9.06
C ILE A 68 3.25 30.08 9.79
N GLU A 69 3.68 31.30 10.07
CA GLU A 69 4.51 31.58 11.23
C GLU A 69 3.69 31.23 12.48
N GLN A 70 3.36 29.95 12.64
CA GLN A 70 2.96 29.48 13.95
C GLN A 70 4.18 29.64 14.82
N GLN A 71 4.10 30.59 15.73
CA GLN A 71 5.06 30.75 16.81
C GLN A 71 4.96 29.52 17.70
N VAL A 72 5.52 28.43 17.21
CA VAL A 72 5.67 27.22 18.04
C VAL A 72 6.60 27.61 19.17
N PRO A 73 6.18 27.43 20.43
CA PRO A 73 7.08 27.76 21.56
C PRO A 73 8.40 27.01 21.37
N LYS A 74 9.50 27.75 21.35
CA LYS A 74 10.85 27.15 21.16
C LYS A 74 11.09 25.97 22.10
N SER A 75 10.53 26.02 23.31
CA SER A 75 10.64 24.95 24.31
C SER A 75 10.06 23.59 23.89
N LYS A 76 9.15 23.56 22.91
CA LYS A 76 8.55 22.30 22.42
C LYS A 76 9.10 21.87 21.05
N THR A 77 10.12 22.57 20.55
CA THR A 77 10.67 22.33 19.22
C THR A 77 12.02 21.64 19.33
N PHE A 78 12.25 20.64 18.50
CA PHE A 78 13.55 20.02 18.29
C PHE A 78 13.96 20.29 16.85
N LEU A 79 15.11 20.94 16.67
CA LEU A 79 15.59 21.39 15.37
C LEU A 79 16.66 20.44 14.86
N ILE A 80 16.55 20.03 13.62
CA ILE A 80 17.55 19.22 12.92
C ILE A 80 17.91 19.97 11.63
N ARG A 81 19.17 20.17 11.36
CA ARG A 81 19.68 20.80 10.13
C ARG A 81 20.56 19.83 9.37
N ILE A 82 20.31 19.63 8.10
CA ILE A 82 21.09 18.78 7.21
C ILE A 82 21.71 19.67 6.14
N LEU A 83 23.04 19.70 6.10
CA LEU A 83 23.81 20.46 5.12
C LEU A 83 24.01 19.65 3.83
N ALA A 84 24.46 20.34 2.78
CA ALA A 84 24.76 19.73 1.48
C ALA A 84 25.78 18.60 1.54
N ASP A 85 26.75 18.69 2.44
CA ASP A 85 27.80 17.70 2.64
C ASP A 85 27.40 16.51 3.55
N GLY A 86 26.11 16.41 3.90
CA GLY A 86 25.57 15.34 4.74
C GLY A 86 25.82 15.52 6.23
N ARG A 87 26.46 16.62 6.64
CA ARG A 87 26.61 16.93 8.07
C ARG A 87 25.25 17.24 8.69
N LEU A 88 24.97 16.65 9.85
CA LEU A 88 23.76 16.82 10.61
C LEU A 88 24.07 17.60 11.89
N TYR A 89 23.25 18.59 12.17
CA TYR A 89 23.28 19.38 13.39
C TYR A 89 21.91 19.37 14.04
N TRP A 90 21.88 19.29 15.35
CA TRP A 90 20.65 19.30 16.10
C TRP A 90 20.70 20.25 17.30
N GLN A 91 19.55 20.74 17.67
CA GLN A 91 19.37 21.60 18.85
C GLN A 91 18.01 21.33 19.48
N ASP A 92 17.97 21.15 20.80
CA ASP A 92 16.71 21.13 21.54
C ASP A 92 16.33 22.58 21.89
N GLY A 93 15.23 23.04 21.37
CA GLY A 93 14.73 24.40 21.63
C GLY A 93 14.30 24.63 23.08
N ALA A 94 14.17 23.60 23.90
CA ALA A 94 13.94 23.72 25.34
C ALA A 94 15.19 24.08 26.09
N SER A 95 16.34 23.63 25.61
CA SER A 95 17.65 23.94 26.18
C SER A 95 18.32 24.99 25.31
N SER A 96 18.86 26.06 25.95
CA SER A 96 19.65 27.06 25.23
C SER A 96 21.07 26.53 24.90
N GLN A 97 21.17 25.24 24.57
CA GLN A 97 22.45 24.64 24.21
C GLN A 97 22.82 25.01 22.77
N PRO A 98 24.12 25.15 22.48
CA PRO A 98 24.59 25.39 21.14
C PRO A 98 24.25 24.20 20.23
N TRP A 99 24.29 24.43 18.92
CA TRP A 99 24.13 23.37 17.94
C TRP A 99 25.15 22.25 18.15
N THR A 100 24.69 21.03 18.20
CA THR A 100 25.53 19.85 18.37
C THR A 100 25.63 19.11 17.05
N ARG A 101 26.84 18.88 16.57
CA ARG A 101 27.09 18.07 15.39
C ARG A 101 26.87 16.59 15.72
N SER A 102 26.23 15.88 14.83
CA SER A 102 25.99 14.45 14.96
C SER A 102 26.00 13.77 13.58
N SER A 103 26.07 12.47 13.58
CA SER A 103 25.90 11.64 12.40
C SER A 103 24.46 11.08 12.38
N THR A 104 23.97 10.70 11.21
CA THR A 104 22.65 10.03 11.07
C THR A 104 22.58 8.77 11.96
N ALA A 105 23.68 8.03 12.09
CA ALA A 105 23.74 6.85 12.96
C ALA A 105 23.62 7.18 14.46
N GLU A 106 24.11 8.33 14.88
CA GLU A 106 24.04 8.79 16.28
C GLU A 106 22.68 9.42 16.60
N LEU A 107 21.95 9.88 15.58
CA LEU A 107 20.64 10.53 15.75
C LEU A 107 19.67 9.64 16.52
N LYS A 108 19.73 8.33 16.34
CA LYS A 108 18.94 7.35 17.08
C LYS A 108 19.15 7.47 18.60
N SER A 109 20.38 7.61 19.03
CA SER A 109 20.71 7.75 20.47
C SER A 109 20.25 9.10 21.02
N VAL A 110 20.33 10.15 20.20
CA VAL A 110 19.89 11.50 20.55
C VAL A 110 18.36 11.56 20.66
N LEU A 111 17.63 10.84 19.79
CA LEU A 111 16.18 10.78 19.80
C LEU A 111 15.60 9.83 20.86
N ALA A 112 16.39 8.91 21.40
CA ALA A 112 15.94 7.93 22.38
C ALA A 112 15.20 8.53 23.60
N PRO A 113 15.63 9.66 24.21
CA PRO A 113 14.91 10.30 25.31
C PRO A 113 13.53 10.86 24.93
N TYR A 114 13.32 11.14 23.63
CA TYR A 114 12.10 11.74 23.10
C TYR A 114 11.13 10.71 22.52
N ASN A 115 11.47 9.43 22.60
CA ASN A 115 10.71 8.35 22.01
C ASN A 115 9.26 8.36 22.52
N GLY A 116 8.31 8.46 21.58
CA GLY A 116 6.88 8.48 21.88
C GLY A 116 6.35 9.80 22.46
N GLN A 117 7.15 10.85 22.57
CA GLN A 117 6.68 12.17 23.01
C GLN A 117 5.92 12.87 21.88
N THR A 118 4.60 12.76 21.90
CA THR A 118 3.71 13.37 20.88
C THR A 118 3.66 14.90 20.97
N GLU A 119 4.12 15.49 22.06
CA GLU A 119 4.07 16.95 22.25
C GLU A 119 5.21 17.70 21.58
N LYS A 120 6.37 17.06 21.38
CA LYS A 120 7.50 17.70 20.70
C LYS A 120 7.30 17.72 19.19
N ILE A 121 7.62 18.85 18.60
CA ILE A 121 7.57 19.10 17.16
C ILE A 121 9.00 19.05 16.64
N MET A 122 9.27 18.12 15.75
CA MET A 122 10.56 18.01 15.07
C MET A 122 10.55 18.89 13.83
N VAL A 123 11.47 19.81 13.72
CA VAL A 123 11.66 20.65 12.53
C VAL A 123 12.96 20.25 11.86
N VAL A 124 12.82 19.71 10.66
CA VAL A 124 13.95 19.25 9.85
C VAL A 124 14.19 20.26 8.74
N ASN A 125 15.29 20.99 8.83
CA ASN A 125 15.72 21.94 7.83
C ASN A 125 16.76 21.28 6.93
N ILE A 126 16.47 21.17 5.64
CA ILE A 126 17.30 20.46 4.68
C ILE A 126 17.85 21.43 3.65
N ASP A 127 19.15 21.34 3.40
CA ASP A 127 19.75 22.07 2.30
C ASP A 127 19.21 21.55 0.95
N ARG A 128 19.03 22.43 -0.02
CA ARG A 128 18.57 22.08 -1.36
C ARG A 128 19.56 21.19 -2.11
N ASP A 129 20.83 21.33 -1.79
CA ASP A 129 21.92 20.56 -2.40
C ASP A 129 22.26 19.30 -1.60
N ALA A 130 21.52 19.01 -0.51
CA ALA A 130 21.73 17.81 0.29
C ALA A 130 21.30 16.55 -0.45
N GLU A 131 22.06 15.48 -0.27
CA GLU A 131 21.72 14.17 -0.84
C GLU A 131 20.40 13.66 -0.26
N PHE A 132 19.54 13.17 -1.15
CA PHE A 132 18.22 12.63 -0.79
C PHE A 132 18.31 11.49 0.24
N GLU A 133 19.39 10.71 0.18
CA GLU A 133 19.63 9.61 1.11
C GLU A 133 19.70 10.10 2.58
N ASN A 134 20.38 11.20 2.83
CA ASN A 134 20.50 11.78 4.16
C ASN A 134 19.14 12.23 4.71
N MET A 135 18.29 12.76 3.86
CA MET A 135 16.91 13.12 4.21
C MET A 135 16.11 11.88 4.61
N VAL A 136 16.13 10.85 3.77
CA VAL A 136 15.34 9.63 4.01
C VAL A 136 15.81 8.95 5.29
N ASN A 137 17.13 8.78 5.48
CA ASN A 137 17.69 8.16 6.67
C ASN A 137 17.29 8.92 7.95
N THR A 138 17.29 10.25 7.91
CA THR A 138 16.85 11.08 9.05
C THR A 138 15.35 10.87 9.34
N LEU A 139 14.51 10.81 8.32
CA LEU A 139 13.08 10.58 8.49
C LEU A 139 12.78 9.18 9.01
N ASP A 140 13.52 8.19 8.56
CA ASP A 140 13.37 6.81 9.03
C ASP A 140 13.70 6.70 10.54
N GLU A 141 14.74 7.40 11.01
CA GLU A 141 15.07 7.46 12.44
C GLU A 141 13.96 8.18 13.25
N LEU A 142 13.37 9.25 12.72
CA LEU A 142 12.24 9.92 13.38
C LEU A 142 11.02 9.00 13.47
N HIS A 143 10.72 8.25 12.41
CA HIS A 143 9.66 7.25 12.42
C HIS A 143 9.93 6.08 13.37
N ALA A 144 11.18 5.59 13.40
CA ALA A 144 11.59 4.54 14.33
C ALA A 144 11.42 4.98 15.79
N ALA A 145 11.68 6.25 16.07
CA ALA A 145 11.43 6.88 17.37
C ALA A 145 9.94 7.19 17.65
N LYS A 146 9.03 6.83 16.74
CA LYS A 146 7.57 7.11 16.84
C LYS A 146 7.22 8.60 16.97
N LEU A 147 8.07 9.47 16.44
CA LEU A 147 7.86 10.90 16.41
C LEU A 147 7.06 11.26 15.16
N THR A 148 5.75 11.42 15.31
CA THR A 148 4.83 11.63 14.18
C THR A 148 4.62 13.10 13.83
N ARG A 149 5.01 14.02 14.73
CA ARG A 149 4.87 15.46 14.52
C ARG A 149 6.18 16.07 14.05
N PHE A 150 6.41 16.04 12.75
CA PHE A 150 7.57 16.70 12.17
C PHE A 150 7.16 17.61 11.01
N SER A 151 7.98 18.59 10.73
CA SER A 151 7.86 19.52 9.62
C SER A 151 9.20 19.57 8.88
N ILE A 152 9.13 19.53 7.56
CA ILE A 152 10.32 19.65 6.70
C ILE A 152 10.28 21.03 6.05
N THR A 153 11.35 21.76 6.18
CA THR A 153 11.50 23.08 5.57
C THR A 153 12.88 23.20 4.90
N PRO A 154 12.97 23.96 3.80
CA PRO A 154 14.29 24.20 3.22
C PRO A 154 15.16 25.05 4.17
N LEU A 155 16.43 24.74 4.21
CA LEU A 155 17.41 25.48 4.98
C LEU A 155 17.56 26.88 4.37
N THR A 156 17.54 27.90 5.22
CA THR A 156 17.73 29.30 4.78
C THR A 156 19.21 29.68 4.85
N ASP A 157 19.68 30.59 4.01
CA ASP A 157 21.07 31.02 3.98
C ASP A 157 21.57 31.54 5.35
N LYS A 158 20.68 32.15 6.13
CA LYS A 158 20.98 32.57 7.51
C LYS A 158 21.23 31.38 8.43
N ASP A 159 20.43 30.33 8.28
CA ASP A 159 20.56 29.12 9.08
C ASP A 159 21.81 28.33 8.72
N LYS A 160 22.25 28.40 7.43
CA LYS A 160 23.54 27.83 7.00
C LYS A 160 24.70 28.54 7.68
N ALA A 161 24.74 29.87 7.59
CA ALA A 161 25.80 30.67 8.18
C ALA A 161 25.92 30.46 9.70
N GLU A 162 24.79 30.25 10.40
CA GLU A 162 24.78 29.99 11.85
C GLU A 162 25.46 28.66 12.22
N VAL A 163 25.32 27.65 11.35
CA VAL A 163 25.85 26.30 11.62
C VAL A 163 27.28 26.14 11.05
N GLU A 164 27.64 26.87 9.99
CA GLU A 164 28.99 26.88 9.43
C GLU A 164 29.99 27.67 10.29
N ALA A 165 29.49 28.54 11.13
CA ALA A 165 30.29 29.32 12.06
C ALA A 165 30.69 28.54 13.34
N LEU A 166 30.26 27.29 13.48
CA LEU A 166 30.51 26.38 14.59
C LEU A 166 31.64 25.41 14.29
#